data_44ad7f8b461c9398912379e24ee32b66
#
_entry.id   44ad7f8b461c9398912379e24ee32b66
#
_cell.length_a   1.000
_cell.length_b   1.000
_cell.length_c   1.000
_cell.angle_alpha   90.00
_cell.angle_beta   90.00
_cell.angle_gamma   90.00
#
_symmetry.space_group_name_H-M   'P 1'
#
loop_
_entity.id
_entity.type
_entity.pdbx_description
1 polymer ?
#
loop_
_entity_poly.entity_id
_entity_poly.type
_entity_poly.pdbx_seq_one_letter_code
_entity_poly.pdbx_strand_id
1 'polypeptide(L)'
;SGDFVKAIEGLYNLTGKYPALRGFDFLYDSPSLGRPGGTDTRYAIQWSRDGGLVTFCWHWIDPIGGNTYASDALFDLSRAVTSVDIAGRSSDEVWRLANAGTIPMEAWYLIRDIDAISEQLKILQDNNVTVLWRPLHEASGGWFWWGCRGKDAYQWLWNLMYERQTHYH
;
A
#
# COMPACT_ATOMS: atom_id res chain seq x y z
N SER A 1 -3.38 -7.53 15.70
CA SER A 1 -4.65 -6.79 15.85
C SER A 1 -5.16 -6.72 17.30
N GLY A 2 -5.08 -7.78 18.09
CA GLY A 2 -5.52 -7.76 19.50
C GLY A 2 -4.76 -6.77 20.39
N ASP A 3 -3.51 -6.51 20.15
CA ASP A 3 -2.68 -5.62 20.95
C ASP A 3 -3.00 -4.13 20.71
N PHE A 4 -3.44 -3.75 19.52
CA PHE A 4 -3.86 -2.37 19.22
C PHE A 4 -5.16 -1.98 19.92
N VAL A 5 -6.13 -2.88 20.01
CA VAL A 5 -7.38 -2.63 20.75
C VAL A 5 -7.04 -2.42 22.22
N LYS A 6 -6.19 -3.28 22.81
CA LYS A 6 -5.73 -3.14 24.20
C LYS A 6 -4.98 -1.83 24.46
N ALA A 7 -4.15 -1.38 23.51
CA ALA A 7 -3.42 -0.12 23.63
C ALA A 7 -4.37 1.09 23.67
N ILE A 8 -5.39 1.11 22.80
CA ILE A 8 -6.39 2.17 22.75
C ILE A 8 -7.29 2.16 24.01
N GLU A 9 -7.74 0.98 24.45
CA GLU A 9 -8.48 0.84 25.70
C GLU A 9 -7.64 1.22 26.92
N GLY A 10 -6.36 0.86 26.93
CA GLY A 10 -5.40 1.28 27.95
C GLY A 10 -5.26 2.80 28.02
N LEU A 11 -5.19 3.46 26.85
CA LEU A 11 -5.14 4.92 26.79
C LEU A 11 -6.43 5.56 27.34
N TYR A 12 -7.58 5.02 26.96
CA TYR A 12 -8.87 5.48 27.48
C TYR A 12 -8.97 5.30 29.00
N ASN A 13 -8.55 4.16 29.51
CA ASN A 13 -8.56 3.87 30.97
C ASN A 13 -7.66 4.83 31.76
N LEU A 14 -6.57 5.31 31.16
CA LEU A 14 -5.65 6.25 31.80
C LEU A 14 -6.10 7.71 31.69
N THR A 15 -6.77 8.09 30.62
CA THR A 15 -7.03 9.51 30.30
C THR A 15 -8.51 9.89 30.25
N GLY A 16 -9.40 8.90 30.17
CA GLY A 16 -10.83 9.09 29.93
C GLY A 16 -11.15 9.56 28.50
N LYS A 17 -10.17 9.48 27.57
CA LYS A 17 -10.34 9.98 26.18
C LYS A 17 -9.76 8.99 25.18
N TYR A 18 -10.42 8.88 24.03
CA TYR A 18 -9.88 8.20 22.86
C TYR A 18 -8.98 9.14 22.05
N PRO A 19 -7.95 8.63 21.35
CA PRO A 19 -7.19 9.43 20.40
C PRO A 19 -8.11 9.90 19.25
N ALA A 20 -7.87 11.11 18.74
CA ALA A 20 -8.65 11.63 17.61
C ALA A 20 -8.28 10.93 16.29
N LEU A 21 -7.02 10.53 16.13
CA LEU A 21 -6.47 9.91 14.92
C LEU A 21 -5.93 8.53 15.25
N ARG A 22 -6.28 7.55 14.42
CA ARG A 22 -5.72 6.20 14.49
C ARG A 22 -5.00 5.83 13.20
N GLY A 23 -3.80 5.27 13.35
CA GLY A 23 -3.01 4.71 12.27
C GLY A 23 -3.36 3.23 12.02
N PHE A 24 -3.41 2.87 10.73
CA PHE A 24 -3.62 1.53 10.23
C PHE A 24 -2.57 1.21 9.17
N ASP A 25 -2.43 -0.06 8.81
CA ASP A 25 -1.40 -0.52 7.89
C ASP A 25 -1.95 -1.59 6.94
N PHE A 26 -1.70 -1.41 5.66
CA PHE A 26 -2.01 -2.44 4.65
C PHE A 26 -0.94 -3.53 4.52
N LEU A 27 -0.02 -3.66 5.47
CA LEU A 27 1.00 -4.72 5.48
C LEU A 27 0.41 -6.09 5.11
N TYR A 28 -0.69 -6.44 5.78
CA TYR A 28 -1.32 -7.75 5.62
C TYR A 28 -2.24 -7.86 4.40
N ASP A 29 -2.41 -6.79 3.64
CA ASP A 29 -3.16 -6.76 2.40
C ASP A 29 -2.26 -6.91 1.16
N SER A 30 -0.93 -7.03 1.37
CA SER A 30 0.03 -7.29 0.28
C SER A 30 -0.26 -8.63 -0.39
N PRO A 31 -0.51 -8.67 -1.73
CA PRO A 31 -0.88 -9.89 -2.45
C PRO A 31 0.12 -11.03 -2.33
N SER A 32 1.41 -10.71 -2.22
CA SER A 32 2.48 -11.69 -2.05
C SER A 32 2.36 -12.56 -0.79
N LEU A 33 1.57 -12.13 0.20
CA LEU A 33 1.28 -12.93 1.40
C LEU A 33 0.27 -14.07 1.15
N GLY A 34 -0.44 -14.06 0.01
CA GLY A 34 -1.36 -15.12 -0.39
C GLY A 34 -2.53 -15.37 0.58
N ARG A 35 -2.94 -14.35 1.35
CA ARG A 35 -4.02 -14.45 2.34
C ARG A 35 -5.05 -13.34 2.17
N PRO A 36 -6.29 -13.55 2.63
CA PRO A 36 -7.32 -12.51 2.60
C PRO A 36 -6.91 -11.29 3.44
N GLY A 37 -7.02 -10.10 2.85
CA GLY A 37 -6.81 -8.82 3.50
C GLY A 37 -8.08 -8.23 4.12
N GLY A 38 -8.08 -6.90 4.33
CA GLY A 38 -9.25 -6.11 4.72
C GLY A 38 -9.54 -6.10 6.22
N THR A 39 -8.66 -6.64 7.05
CA THR A 39 -8.85 -6.59 8.51
C THR A 39 -8.76 -5.16 9.02
N ASP A 40 -7.71 -4.43 8.65
CA ASP A 40 -7.51 -3.05 9.06
C ASP A 40 -8.52 -2.11 8.40
N THR A 41 -8.94 -2.40 7.16
CA THR A 41 -10.05 -1.70 6.49
C THR A 41 -11.33 -1.74 7.32
N ARG A 42 -11.73 -2.92 7.85
CA ARG A 42 -12.92 -3.04 8.71
C ARG A 42 -12.79 -2.26 10.02
N TYR A 43 -11.64 -2.31 10.66
CA TYR A 43 -11.39 -1.53 11.89
C TYR A 43 -11.38 -0.03 11.63
N ALA A 44 -10.87 0.42 10.50
CA ALA A 44 -10.87 1.82 10.10
C ALA A 44 -12.29 2.35 9.84
N ILE A 45 -13.14 1.54 9.19
CA ILE A 45 -14.55 1.87 9.00
C ILE A 45 -15.25 2.04 10.35
N GLN A 46 -15.04 1.12 11.30
CA GLN A 46 -15.62 1.23 12.62
C GLN A 46 -15.11 2.47 13.36
N TRP A 47 -13.79 2.71 13.34
CA TRP A 47 -13.17 3.87 13.95
C TRP A 47 -13.72 5.20 13.42
N SER A 48 -13.92 5.29 12.10
CA SER A 48 -14.50 6.46 11.45
C SER A 48 -15.96 6.66 11.84
N ARG A 49 -16.76 5.59 11.93
CA ARG A 49 -18.16 5.65 12.41
C ARG A 49 -18.27 6.14 13.84
N ASP A 50 -17.29 5.85 14.67
CA ASP A 50 -17.20 6.31 16.06
C ASP A 50 -16.67 7.77 16.16
N GLY A 51 -16.46 8.45 15.01
CA GLY A 51 -16.04 9.85 14.92
C GLY A 51 -14.53 10.07 14.88
N GLY A 52 -13.73 9.01 14.77
CA GLY A 52 -12.27 9.10 14.70
C GLY A 52 -11.74 9.37 13.29
N LEU A 53 -10.58 10.03 13.21
CA LEU A 53 -9.84 10.22 11.96
C LEU A 53 -9.00 8.99 11.65
N VAL A 54 -8.79 8.72 10.35
CA VAL A 54 -8.11 7.55 9.85
C VAL A 54 -6.87 7.93 9.06
N THR A 55 -5.73 7.32 9.36
CA THR A 55 -4.55 7.36 8.48
C THR A 55 -4.08 5.94 8.18
N PHE A 56 -3.64 5.72 6.96
CA PHE A 56 -3.03 4.46 6.53
C PHE A 56 -1.62 4.68 6.02
N CYS A 57 -0.73 3.76 6.35
CA CYS A 57 0.50 3.51 5.61
C CYS A 57 0.45 2.10 4.98
N TRP A 58 1.47 1.76 4.25
CA TRP A 58 1.63 0.42 3.71
C TRP A 58 3.08 -0.02 3.85
N HIS A 59 3.34 -0.92 4.80
CA HIS A 59 4.59 -1.66 4.84
C HIS A 59 4.53 -2.75 3.76
N TRP A 60 4.74 -2.32 2.53
CA TRP A 60 4.59 -3.15 1.35
C TRP A 60 5.60 -4.30 1.36
N ILE A 61 5.13 -5.51 1.62
CA ILE A 61 5.91 -6.72 1.39
C ILE A 61 6.23 -6.76 -0.09
N ASP A 62 7.48 -7.02 -0.43
CA ASP A 62 7.88 -6.95 -1.83
C ASP A 62 6.98 -7.84 -2.73
N PRO A 63 6.74 -7.41 -3.97
CA PRO A 63 5.73 -8.04 -4.83
C PRO A 63 5.99 -9.50 -5.17
N ILE A 64 7.20 -10.02 -4.97
CA ILE A 64 7.57 -11.41 -5.29
C ILE A 64 7.78 -12.30 -4.05
N GLY A 65 7.42 -11.81 -2.85
CA GLY A 65 7.33 -12.63 -1.66
C GLY A 65 8.52 -12.58 -0.70
N GLY A 66 9.36 -11.56 -0.82
CA GLY A 66 10.44 -11.30 0.13
C GLY A 66 9.97 -10.55 1.38
N ASN A 67 10.59 -9.42 1.69
CA ASN A 67 10.30 -8.61 2.85
C ASN A 67 10.08 -7.14 2.47
N THR A 68 9.63 -6.33 3.44
CA THR A 68 9.54 -4.87 3.32
C THR A 68 10.93 -4.23 3.31
N TYR A 69 11.87 -4.75 4.10
CA TYR A 69 13.23 -4.23 4.23
C TYR A 69 14.11 -4.63 3.05
N ALA A 70 14.88 -3.66 2.54
CA ALA A 70 15.76 -3.82 1.39
C ALA A 70 16.81 -4.95 1.55
N SER A 71 17.24 -5.22 2.80
CA SER A 71 18.19 -6.30 3.10
C SER A 71 17.64 -7.69 2.79
N ASP A 72 16.33 -7.86 2.89
CA ASP A 72 15.64 -9.16 2.78
C ASP A 72 14.64 -9.19 1.61
N ALA A 73 14.52 -8.09 0.87
CA ALA A 73 13.68 -8.00 -0.31
C ALA A 73 14.32 -8.75 -1.48
N LEU A 74 13.51 -9.50 -2.19
CA LEU A 74 13.89 -10.18 -3.43
C LEU A 74 13.65 -9.31 -4.66
N PHE A 75 12.83 -8.27 -4.50
CA PHE A 75 12.41 -7.36 -5.56
C PHE A 75 13.37 -6.20 -5.73
N ASP A 76 13.79 -5.95 -6.97
CA ASP A 76 14.59 -4.79 -7.33
C ASP A 76 13.75 -3.79 -8.13
N LEU A 77 13.39 -2.65 -7.50
CA LEU A 77 12.56 -1.62 -8.13
C LEU A 77 13.17 -1.08 -9.43
N SER A 78 14.47 -0.99 -9.54
CA SER A 78 15.12 -0.47 -10.76
C SER A 78 14.85 -1.32 -12.00
N ARG A 79 14.53 -2.61 -11.82
CA ARG A 79 14.17 -3.53 -12.89
C ARG A 79 12.72 -3.38 -13.36
N ALA A 80 11.86 -2.76 -12.55
CA ALA A 80 10.46 -2.52 -12.91
C ALA A 80 10.26 -1.29 -13.80
N VAL A 81 11.22 -0.37 -13.80
CA VAL A 81 11.10 0.92 -14.50
C VAL A 81 10.93 0.71 -16.01
N THR A 82 9.89 1.31 -16.57
CA THR A 82 9.58 1.28 -18.01
C THR A 82 9.12 2.65 -18.49
N SER A 83 9.39 2.94 -19.77
CA SER A 83 8.89 4.13 -20.46
C SER A 83 7.49 3.94 -21.06
N VAL A 84 6.98 2.71 -21.04
CA VAL A 84 5.62 2.40 -21.51
C VAL A 84 4.64 2.89 -20.44
N ASP A 85 3.63 3.66 -20.86
CA ASP A 85 2.54 4.04 -19.96
C ASP A 85 1.71 2.80 -19.61
N ILE A 86 1.71 2.44 -18.33
CA ILE A 86 0.98 1.31 -17.78
C ILE A 86 -0.05 1.73 -16.72
N ALA A 87 -0.03 2.99 -16.27
CA ALA A 87 -0.90 3.45 -15.19
C ALA A 87 -2.39 3.38 -15.57
N GLY A 88 -2.73 3.77 -16.80
CA GLY A 88 -4.11 3.78 -17.31
C GLY A 88 -4.58 2.47 -17.96
N ARG A 89 -3.77 1.40 -17.94
CA ARG A 89 -4.13 0.13 -18.57
C ARG A 89 -4.73 -0.85 -17.56
N SER A 90 -5.61 -1.74 -18.01
CA SER A 90 -6.08 -2.82 -17.18
C SER A 90 -4.94 -3.75 -16.74
N SER A 91 -5.07 -4.38 -15.57
CA SER A 91 -4.08 -5.34 -15.07
C SER A 91 -3.80 -6.47 -16.08
N ASP A 92 -4.83 -6.93 -16.79
CA ASP A 92 -4.71 -7.94 -17.86
C ASP A 92 -3.91 -7.45 -19.05
N GLU A 93 -4.03 -6.19 -19.46
CA GLU A 93 -3.23 -5.60 -20.54
C GLU A 93 -1.77 -5.48 -20.12
N VAL A 94 -1.51 -5.02 -18.90
CA VAL A 94 -0.15 -4.93 -18.36
C VAL A 94 0.49 -6.33 -18.26
N TRP A 95 -0.29 -7.33 -17.83
CA TRP A 95 0.18 -8.72 -17.81
C TRP A 95 0.57 -9.22 -19.20
N ARG A 96 -0.26 -8.95 -20.23
CA ARG A 96 0.05 -9.36 -21.63
C ARG A 96 1.32 -8.68 -22.13
N LEU A 97 1.52 -7.39 -21.84
CA LEU A 97 2.74 -6.67 -22.22
C LEU A 97 3.98 -7.27 -21.53
N ALA A 98 3.88 -7.60 -20.26
CA ALA A 98 4.95 -8.21 -19.50
C ALA A 98 5.27 -9.63 -20.00
N ASN A 99 4.24 -10.44 -20.24
CA ASN A 99 4.39 -11.81 -20.75
C ASN A 99 4.94 -11.85 -22.18
N ALA A 100 4.68 -10.81 -22.99
CA ALA A 100 5.28 -10.63 -24.32
C ALA A 100 6.71 -10.05 -24.31
N GLY A 101 7.25 -9.72 -23.13
CA GLY A 101 8.57 -9.10 -22.98
C GLY A 101 8.63 -7.63 -23.44
N THR A 102 7.48 -6.97 -23.63
CA THR A 102 7.40 -5.55 -24.02
C THR A 102 7.77 -4.64 -22.84
N ILE A 103 7.43 -5.06 -21.62
CA ILE A 103 7.79 -4.41 -20.36
C ILE A 103 8.37 -5.44 -19.39
N PRO A 104 9.11 -5.03 -18.35
CA PRO A 104 9.55 -5.96 -17.31
C PRO A 104 8.37 -6.61 -16.57
N MET A 105 8.50 -7.88 -16.18
CA MET A 105 7.50 -8.58 -15.37
C MET A 105 7.35 -7.92 -14.00
N GLU A 106 8.42 -7.34 -13.49
CA GLU A 106 8.44 -6.57 -12.25
C GLU A 106 7.42 -5.40 -12.27
N ALA A 107 7.21 -4.76 -13.42
CA ALA A 107 6.21 -3.69 -13.56
C ALA A 107 4.76 -4.21 -13.39
N TRP A 108 4.47 -5.41 -13.90
CA TRP A 108 3.16 -6.04 -13.69
C TRP A 108 2.92 -6.41 -12.22
N TYR A 109 3.93 -6.91 -11.51
CA TYR A 109 3.78 -7.19 -10.09
C TYR A 109 3.42 -5.95 -9.28
N LEU A 110 3.98 -4.78 -9.62
CA LEU A 110 3.62 -3.52 -8.97
C LEU A 110 2.17 -3.14 -9.24
N ILE A 111 1.70 -3.25 -10.50
CA ILE A 111 0.30 -2.96 -10.86
C ILE A 111 -0.66 -3.86 -10.07
N ARG A 112 -0.41 -5.17 -10.04
CA ARG A 112 -1.21 -6.14 -9.28
C ARG A 112 -1.36 -5.72 -7.82
N ASP A 113 -0.26 -5.35 -7.19
CA ASP A 113 -0.24 -5.01 -5.77
C ASP A 113 -0.91 -3.65 -5.50
N ILE A 114 -0.65 -2.65 -6.36
CA ILE A 114 -1.30 -1.32 -6.26
C ILE A 114 -2.81 -1.47 -6.42
N ASP A 115 -3.28 -2.28 -7.39
CA ASP A 115 -4.71 -2.53 -7.60
C ASP A 115 -5.36 -3.16 -6.36
N ALA A 116 -4.71 -4.15 -5.76
CA ALA A 116 -5.23 -4.79 -4.55
C ALA A 116 -5.42 -3.81 -3.38
N ILE A 117 -4.49 -2.86 -3.21
CA ILE A 117 -4.62 -1.81 -2.18
C ILE A 117 -5.65 -0.76 -2.59
N SER A 118 -5.74 -0.43 -3.88
CA SER A 118 -6.77 0.50 -4.39
C SER A 118 -8.18 -0.02 -4.10
N GLU A 119 -8.42 -1.33 -4.22
CA GLU A 119 -9.70 -1.94 -3.82
C GLU A 119 -9.99 -1.75 -2.32
N GLN A 120 -8.98 -1.82 -1.45
CA GLN A 120 -9.18 -1.55 -0.02
C GLN A 120 -9.49 -0.06 0.23
N LEU A 121 -8.81 0.85 -0.47
CA LEU A 121 -9.10 2.29 -0.40
C LEU A 121 -10.50 2.60 -0.92
N LYS A 122 -10.93 1.91 -1.99
CA LYS A 122 -12.30 2.04 -2.52
C LYS A 122 -13.35 1.58 -1.52
N ILE A 123 -13.13 0.45 -0.83
CA ILE A 123 -14.04 0.00 0.24
C ILE A 123 -14.16 1.08 1.33
N LEU A 124 -13.07 1.74 1.71
CA LEU A 124 -13.10 2.84 2.67
C LEU A 124 -13.91 4.03 2.12
N GLN A 125 -13.68 4.43 0.87
CA GLN A 125 -14.43 5.48 0.18
C GLN A 125 -15.93 5.18 0.13
N ASP A 126 -16.33 3.96 -0.25
CA ASP A 126 -17.72 3.52 -0.35
C ASP A 126 -18.42 3.51 1.03
N ASN A 127 -17.64 3.47 2.12
CA ASN A 127 -18.12 3.62 3.50
C ASN A 127 -17.97 5.06 4.05
N ASN A 128 -17.70 6.06 3.21
CA ASN A 128 -17.49 7.47 3.56
C ASN A 128 -16.36 7.70 4.56
N VAL A 129 -15.31 6.91 4.52
CA VAL A 129 -14.12 7.08 5.36
C VAL A 129 -13.11 7.98 4.64
N THR A 130 -12.85 9.15 5.20
CA THR A 130 -11.73 10.00 4.74
C THR A 130 -10.42 9.45 5.27
N VAL A 131 -9.48 9.17 4.38
CA VAL A 131 -8.18 8.56 4.71
C VAL A 131 -7.04 9.54 4.46
N LEU A 132 -6.20 9.75 5.47
CA LEU A 132 -4.88 10.35 5.28
C LEU A 132 -3.92 9.24 4.80
N TRP A 133 -3.77 9.13 3.47
CA TRP A 133 -2.99 8.09 2.83
C TRP A 133 -1.50 8.43 2.77
N ARG A 134 -0.65 7.57 3.29
CA ARG A 134 0.81 7.74 3.37
C ARG A 134 1.55 6.55 2.74
N PRO A 135 1.45 6.34 1.42
CA PRO A 135 2.19 5.29 0.74
C PRO A 135 3.68 5.61 0.68
N LEU A 136 4.51 4.60 0.44
CA LEU A 136 5.94 4.72 0.16
C LEU A 136 6.68 5.62 1.19
N HIS A 137 6.26 5.52 2.45
CA HIS A 137 6.79 6.32 3.54
C HIS A 137 8.27 5.99 3.81
N GLU A 138 8.98 6.92 4.47
CA GLU A 138 10.37 6.78 4.92
C GLU A 138 11.38 6.46 3.79
N ALA A 139 11.09 6.85 2.56
CA ALA A 139 11.91 6.53 1.39
C ALA A 139 13.35 7.05 1.49
N SER A 140 13.55 8.22 2.14
CA SER A 140 14.88 8.83 2.31
C SER A 140 15.81 8.02 3.23
N GLY A 141 15.26 7.12 4.04
CA GLY A 141 16.04 6.23 4.91
C GLY A 141 16.73 5.10 4.16
N GLY A 142 16.23 4.73 2.98
CA GLY A 142 16.82 3.69 2.13
C GLY A 142 16.71 2.26 2.68
N TRP A 143 16.06 2.06 3.82
CA TRP A 143 15.90 0.72 4.43
C TRP A 143 14.77 -0.10 3.86
N PHE A 144 13.80 0.53 3.17
CA PHE A 144 12.74 -0.16 2.46
C PHE A 144 13.08 -0.36 0.99
N TRP A 145 12.56 -1.45 0.38
CA TRP A 145 12.85 -1.81 -1.01
C TRP A 145 12.44 -0.71 -2.00
N TRP A 146 11.40 0.08 -1.71
CA TRP A 146 10.96 1.17 -2.57
C TRP A 146 11.83 2.43 -2.50
N GLY A 147 12.66 2.58 -1.46
CA GLY A 147 13.54 3.76 -1.26
C GLY A 147 15.01 3.51 -1.57
N CYS A 148 15.46 2.25 -1.67
CA CYS A 148 16.90 1.90 -1.74
C CYS A 148 17.53 1.99 -3.14
N ARG A 149 16.74 2.16 -4.21
CA ARG A 149 17.23 2.16 -5.61
C ARG A 149 17.36 3.57 -6.21
N GLY A 150 17.44 4.58 -5.38
CA GLY A 150 17.69 5.96 -5.77
C GLY A 150 16.43 6.72 -6.18
N LYS A 151 16.65 8.01 -6.43
CA LYS A 151 15.59 8.99 -6.65
C LYS A 151 14.71 8.67 -7.85
N ASP A 152 15.31 8.32 -8.99
CA ASP A 152 14.57 8.19 -10.26
C ASP A 152 13.61 6.99 -10.23
N ALA A 153 14.05 5.86 -9.69
CA ALA A 153 13.19 4.68 -9.50
C ALA A 153 12.05 4.97 -8.50
N TYR A 154 12.35 5.66 -7.40
CA TYR A 154 11.34 6.08 -6.44
C TYR A 154 10.31 7.03 -7.04
N GLN A 155 10.73 8.06 -7.76
CA GLN A 155 9.83 9.00 -8.42
C GLN A 155 8.95 8.32 -9.46
N TRP A 156 9.50 7.39 -10.22
CA TRP A 156 8.73 6.60 -11.17
C TRP A 156 7.64 5.77 -10.47
N LEU A 157 7.98 5.07 -9.38
CA LEU A 157 7.00 4.30 -8.60
C LEU A 157 5.94 5.21 -7.97
N TRP A 158 6.34 6.36 -7.43
CA TRP A 158 5.40 7.33 -6.87
C TRP A 158 4.39 7.80 -7.92
N ASN A 159 4.88 8.20 -9.09
CA ASN A 159 4.01 8.66 -10.18
C ASN A 159 3.09 7.53 -10.65
N LEU A 160 3.62 6.31 -10.83
CA LEU A 160 2.81 5.16 -11.21
C LEU A 160 1.66 4.92 -10.21
N MET A 161 1.95 4.91 -8.93
CA MET A 161 0.94 4.71 -7.87
C MET A 161 -0.06 5.87 -7.83
N TYR A 162 0.41 7.10 -7.91
CA TYR A 162 -0.44 8.29 -7.91
C TYR A 162 -1.41 8.27 -9.09
N GLU A 163 -0.92 8.11 -10.31
CA GLU A 163 -1.72 8.07 -11.53
C GLU A 163 -2.74 6.91 -11.46
N ARG A 164 -2.30 5.75 -11.02
CA ARG A 164 -3.16 4.56 -10.92
C ARG A 164 -4.30 4.76 -9.93
N GLN A 165 -4.01 5.30 -8.76
CA GLN A 165 -4.99 5.48 -7.68
C GLN A 165 -5.92 6.68 -7.88
N THR A 166 -5.53 7.68 -8.68
CA THR A 166 -6.33 8.89 -8.87
C THR A 166 -7.08 8.95 -10.20
N HIS A 167 -6.60 8.27 -11.24
CA HIS A 167 -7.17 8.35 -12.58
C HIS A 167 -7.71 7.03 -13.10
N TYR A 168 -7.20 5.89 -12.62
CA TYR A 168 -7.66 4.58 -13.06
C TYR A 168 -8.71 3.97 -12.11
N HIS A 169 -8.50 4.08 -10.80
CA HIS A 169 -9.45 3.65 -9.76
C HIS A 169 -10.27 4.82 -9.24
#